data_b18ccfed70efd6f371a75ae43b2e6da6
#
_entry.id   b18ccfed70efd6f371a75ae43b2e6da6
#
_cell.length_a   1.000
_cell.length_b   1.000
_cell.length_c   1.000
_cell.angle_alpha   90.00
_cell.angle_beta   90.00
_cell.angle_gamma   90.00
#
_symmetry.space_group_name_H-M   'P 1'
#
loop_
_entity.id
_entity.type
_entity.pdbx_description
1 polymer ?
#
loop_
_entity_poly.entity_id
_entity_poly.type
_entity_poly.pdbx_seq_one_letter_code
_entity_poly.pdbx_strand_id
1 'polypeptide(L)'
;MPEPSGPSGPSGPTESTGPTAAPSRMPAVYLGHGAPTLIDDELWPVELAAWAAALPRPKAILVVSAHWQSAPLTLGAVNPAPLVYDFYGFPERYYQIRYESPAAPELAARVKDMMPAGETVAQRERGLDHGAYVPLLVMYPEANVPVLQMSMPDLAPEHLFEIGRRLAPLRDEGIMIMGSGFLTHGLPFIHEYWDGRPGAPEWSVEFDLWAAEVLGRGDIDALFDFRNRAPGMPYAHPTVEHFAPLFVALGAATDPSAPPAFTIEGYWLGLAKRSFQVR
;
A
#
# COMPACT_ATOMS: atom_id res chain seq x y z
N MET A 1 -20.98 -35.54 73.06
CA MET A 1 -21.29 -35.71 71.62
C MET A 1 -20.78 -34.51 70.89
N PRO A 2 -19.67 -34.58 70.15
CA PRO A 2 -19.26 -33.51 69.25
C PRO A 2 -19.88 -33.74 67.89
N GLU A 3 -20.35 -32.65 67.24
CA GLU A 3 -20.86 -32.61 65.85
C GLU A 3 -19.76 -32.80 64.83
N PRO A 4 -20.04 -33.36 63.63
CA PRO A 4 -19.06 -33.55 62.57
C PRO A 4 -18.91 -32.32 61.74
N SER A 5 -17.65 -31.91 61.47
CA SER A 5 -17.21 -30.89 60.53
C SER A 5 -17.54 -31.30 59.11
N GLY A 6 -18.21 -30.41 58.35
CA GLY A 6 -18.52 -30.55 56.93
C GLY A 6 -17.31 -30.35 56.00
N PRO A 7 -17.33 -30.90 54.81
CA PRO A 7 -16.19 -30.85 53.87
C PRO A 7 -16.06 -29.51 53.20
N SER A 8 -14.81 -29.03 53.10
CA SER A 8 -14.38 -27.88 52.31
C SER A 8 -14.61 -28.13 50.81
N GLY A 9 -15.31 -27.20 50.15
CA GLY A 9 -15.54 -27.24 48.74
C GLY A 9 -14.26 -26.98 47.90
N PRO A 10 -14.22 -27.45 46.66
CA PRO A 10 -13.04 -27.32 45.83
C PRO A 10 -12.85 -25.85 45.33
N SER A 11 -11.62 -25.36 45.45
CA SER A 11 -11.17 -24.09 44.88
C SER A 11 -11.30 -24.15 43.37
N GLY A 12 -12.04 -23.21 42.79
CA GLY A 12 -12.17 -23.07 41.34
C GLY A 12 -10.82 -22.73 40.65
N PRO A 13 -10.68 -23.05 39.37
CA PRO A 13 -9.44 -22.77 38.65
C PRO A 13 -9.22 -21.28 38.54
N THR A 14 -8.06 -20.81 38.96
CA THR A 14 -7.53 -19.46 38.64
C THR A 14 -7.30 -19.37 37.14
N GLU A 15 -8.08 -18.56 36.43
CA GLU A 15 -7.79 -18.19 35.06
C GLU A 15 -6.43 -17.49 35.01
N SER A 16 -5.48 -18.19 34.43
CA SER A 16 -4.18 -17.63 34.02
C SER A 16 -4.41 -16.68 32.85
N THR A 17 -4.45 -15.39 33.10
CA THR A 17 -4.29 -14.37 32.06
C THR A 17 -2.86 -14.47 31.55
N GLY A 18 -2.66 -15.24 30.48
CA GLY A 18 -1.41 -15.23 29.73
C GLY A 18 -1.11 -13.82 29.23
N PRO A 19 0.18 -13.47 29.02
CA PRO A 19 0.55 -12.15 28.52
C PRO A 19 -0.17 -11.91 27.21
N THR A 20 -0.99 -10.85 27.15
CA THR A 20 -1.52 -10.32 25.90
C THR A 20 -0.34 -9.97 25.01
N ALA A 21 -0.19 -10.70 23.90
CA ALA A 21 0.82 -10.38 22.91
C ALA A 21 0.68 -8.89 22.55
N ALA A 22 1.79 -8.14 22.61
CA ALA A 22 1.80 -6.75 22.19
C ALA A 22 1.19 -6.67 20.77
N PRO A 23 0.35 -5.68 20.49
CA PRO A 23 -0.24 -5.54 19.16
C PRO A 23 0.89 -5.54 18.12
N SER A 24 0.80 -6.46 17.17
CA SER A 24 1.81 -6.55 16.12
C SER A 24 1.82 -5.24 15.34
N ARG A 25 3.00 -4.66 15.15
CA ARG A 25 3.20 -3.45 14.35
C ARG A 25 2.56 -3.64 12.97
N MET A 26 1.78 -2.66 12.50
CA MET A 26 1.16 -2.73 11.18
C MET A 26 2.23 -2.78 10.10
N PRO A 27 2.19 -3.70 9.11
CA PRO A 27 3.12 -3.66 7.99
C PRO A 27 2.88 -2.42 7.12
N ALA A 28 3.93 -1.94 6.44
CA ALA A 28 3.76 -1.09 5.28
C ALA A 28 3.68 -1.98 4.04
N VAL A 29 2.91 -1.57 3.04
CA VAL A 29 2.64 -2.35 1.85
C VAL A 29 2.96 -1.55 0.59
N TYR A 30 3.47 -2.21 -0.43
CA TYR A 30 3.48 -1.73 -1.81
C TYR A 30 2.64 -2.67 -2.66
N LEU A 31 1.72 -2.11 -3.42
CA LEU A 31 0.85 -2.90 -4.29
C LEU A 31 0.70 -2.32 -5.70
N GLY A 32 0.54 -3.21 -6.66
CA GLY A 32 0.03 -2.88 -7.98
C GLY A 32 -1.47 -2.60 -7.90
N HIS A 33 -1.91 -1.44 -8.41
CA HIS A 33 -3.34 -1.06 -8.39
C HIS A 33 -4.08 -1.34 -9.69
N GLY A 34 -3.33 -1.65 -10.76
CA GLY A 34 -3.93 -1.92 -12.07
C GLY A 34 -4.68 -0.74 -12.66
N ALA A 35 -5.83 -1.07 -13.24
CA ALA A 35 -6.81 -0.12 -13.76
C ALA A 35 -8.18 -0.42 -13.13
N PRO A 36 -9.23 0.36 -13.38
CA PRO A 36 -10.57 0.06 -12.85
C PRO A 36 -11.06 -1.37 -13.13
N THR A 37 -10.59 -1.98 -14.23
CA THR A 37 -10.89 -3.36 -14.62
C THR A 37 -10.26 -4.42 -13.72
N LEU A 38 -9.37 -4.05 -12.80
CA LEU A 38 -8.86 -4.97 -11.79
C LEU A 38 -9.98 -5.68 -11.04
N ILE A 39 -11.08 -4.97 -10.74
CA ILE A 39 -12.22 -5.54 -9.99
C ILE A 39 -12.95 -6.67 -10.74
N ASP A 40 -12.77 -6.77 -12.04
CA ASP A 40 -13.36 -7.80 -12.90
C ASP A 40 -12.36 -8.90 -13.28
N ASP A 41 -11.10 -8.81 -12.83
CA ASP A 41 -10.10 -9.87 -13.06
C ASP A 41 -10.47 -11.13 -12.25
N GLU A 42 -10.21 -12.30 -12.80
CA GLU A 42 -10.62 -13.57 -12.16
C GLU A 42 -9.79 -13.92 -10.92
N LEU A 43 -8.52 -13.55 -10.90
CA LEU A 43 -7.57 -13.96 -9.88
C LEU A 43 -7.13 -12.82 -8.96
N TRP A 44 -6.84 -11.66 -9.51
CA TRP A 44 -6.22 -10.56 -8.75
C TRP A 44 -7.07 -10.04 -7.58
N PRO A 45 -8.41 -9.87 -7.71
CA PRO A 45 -9.26 -9.55 -6.55
C PRO A 45 -9.19 -10.61 -5.46
N VAL A 46 -9.09 -11.89 -5.81
CA VAL A 46 -8.99 -12.99 -4.84
C VAL A 46 -7.65 -12.90 -4.08
N GLU A 47 -6.55 -12.63 -4.77
CA GLU A 47 -5.22 -12.44 -4.16
C GLU A 47 -5.20 -11.24 -3.20
N LEU A 48 -5.76 -10.08 -3.61
CA LEU A 48 -5.84 -8.87 -2.79
C LEU A 48 -6.73 -9.07 -1.55
N ALA A 49 -7.89 -9.71 -1.71
CA ALA A 49 -8.79 -10.01 -0.60
C ALA A 49 -8.15 -10.98 0.41
N ALA A 50 -7.47 -12.03 -0.08
CA ALA A 50 -6.76 -12.98 0.76
C ALA A 50 -5.60 -12.30 1.52
N TRP A 51 -4.87 -11.41 0.85
CA TRP A 51 -3.82 -10.62 1.51
C TRP A 51 -4.39 -9.71 2.58
N ALA A 52 -5.46 -8.96 2.30
CA ALA A 52 -6.12 -8.10 3.28
C ALA A 52 -6.61 -8.88 4.50
N ALA A 53 -7.16 -10.10 4.30
CA ALA A 53 -7.61 -10.97 5.38
C ALA A 53 -6.45 -11.50 6.27
N ALA A 54 -5.24 -11.63 5.71
CA ALA A 54 -4.05 -12.06 6.44
C ALA A 54 -3.35 -10.91 7.20
N LEU A 55 -3.66 -9.65 6.86
CA LEU A 55 -3.12 -8.48 7.54
C LEU A 55 -3.87 -8.21 8.86
N PRO A 56 -3.19 -7.64 9.88
CA PRO A 56 -3.91 -7.05 11.00
C PRO A 56 -4.91 -6.01 10.47
N ARG A 57 -6.09 -5.92 11.08
CA ARG A 57 -7.06 -4.90 10.67
C ARG A 57 -6.51 -3.49 10.95
N PRO A 58 -6.35 -2.62 9.94
CA PRO A 58 -5.86 -1.27 10.16
C PRO A 58 -6.91 -0.40 10.86
N LYS A 59 -6.45 0.49 11.73
CA LYS A 59 -7.29 1.54 12.32
C LYS A 59 -7.55 2.66 11.32
N ALA A 60 -6.58 2.94 10.44
CA ALA A 60 -6.67 3.85 9.31
C ALA A 60 -5.62 3.47 8.25
N ILE A 61 -5.77 3.97 7.04
CA ILE A 61 -4.87 3.72 5.92
C ILE A 61 -4.38 5.07 5.36
N LEU A 62 -3.06 5.23 5.30
CA LEU A 62 -2.41 6.33 4.57
C LEU A 62 -1.97 5.81 3.20
N VAL A 63 -2.55 6.34 2.13
CA VAL A 63 -2.24 5.94 0.77
C VAL A 63 -1.36 6.97 0.08
N VAL A 64 -0.28 6.51 -0.55
CA VAL A 64 0.55 7.29 -1.49
C VAL A 64 0.38 6.65 -2.85
N SER A 65 -0.35 7.33 -3.74
CA SER A 65 -0.68 6.84 -5.07
C SER A 65 0.21 7.47 -6.14
N ALA A 66 0.58 6.68 -7.14
CA ALA A 66 1.26 7.14 -8.36
C ALA A 66 0.55 8.29 -9.06
N HIS A 67 -0.76 8.40 -8.88
CA HIS A 67 -1.63 9.35 -9.57
C HIS A 67 -1.72 10.73 -8.90
N TRP A 68 -0.92 10.98 -7.85
CA TRP A 68 -0.94 12.27 -7.22
C TRP A 68 0.44 12.81 -6.86
N GLN A 69 0.94 13.67 -7.73
CA GLN A 69 2.14 14.48 -7.52
C GLN A 69 1.71 15.91 -7.19
N SER A 70 2.13 16.45 -6.08
CA SER A 70 1.86 17.83 -5.67
C SER A 70 2.89 18.30 -4.65
N ALA A 71 3.59 19.39 -4.96
CA ALA A 71 4.46 20.10 -4.03
C ALA A 71 3.78 21.41 -3.55
N PRO A 72 3.91 21.76 -2.27
CA PRO A 72 4.49 20.97 -1.20
C PRO A 72 3.72 19.66 -0.97
N LEU A 73 4.24 18.76 -0.11
CA LEU A 73 3.51 17.56 0.31
C LEU A 73 2.08 17.94 0.71
N THR A 74 1.10 17.28 0.13
CA THR A 74 -0.30 17.67 0.25
C THR A 74 -1.14 16.48 0.71
N LEU A 75 -2.01 16.70 1.69
CA LEU A 75 -3.01 15.73 2.13
C LEU A 75 -4.32 15.94 1.37
N GLY A 76 -5.01 14.87 1.06
CA GLY A 76 -6.33 14.85 0.46
C GLY A 76 -7.43 15.23 1.45
N ALA A 77 -8.66 15.09 1.00
CA ALA A 77 -9.84 15.34 1.82
C ALA A 77 -9.83 14.46 3.07
N VAL A 78 -10.03 15.08 4.22
CA VAL A 78 -10.15 14.36 5.51
C VAL A 78 -11.55 13.81 5.75
N ASN A 79 -12.54 14.39 5.08
CA ASN A 79 -13.91 13.92 5.07
C ASN A 79 -14.21 13.18 3.76
N PRO A 80 -15.25 12.35 3.71
CA PRO A 80 -15.67 11.73 2.45
C PRO A 80 -15.85 12.78 1.36
N ALA A 81 -15.21 12.58 0.22
CA ALA A 81 -15.24 13.46 -0.94
C ALA A 81 -15.44 12.64 -2.23
N PRO A 82 -15.97 13.24 -3.31
CA PRO A 82 -16.12 12.56 -4.58
C PRO A 82 -14.80 11.94 -5.06
N LEU A 83 -14.87 10.71 -5.56
CA LEU A 83 -13.70 10.03 -6.13
C LEU A 83 -13.16 10.79 -7.34
N VAL A 84 -11.86 10.66 -7.58
CA VAL A 84 -11.19 11.19 -8.77
C VAL A 84 -11.08 10.06 -9.80
N TYR A 85 -11.87 10.15 -10.88
CA TYR A 85 -11.85 9.20 -11.99
C TYR A 85 -10.81 9.67 -13.03
N ASP A 86 -9.54 9.43 -12.72
CA ASP A 86 -8.39 9.88 -13.50
C ASP A 86 -7.96 8.88 -14.59
N PHE A 87 -8.93 8.29 -15.25
CA PHE A 87 -8.78 7.35 -16.37
C PHE A 87 -9.83 7.65 -17.44
N TYR A 88 -9.61 7.14 -18.66
CA TYR A 88 -10.56 7.34 -19.78
C TYR A 88 -10.64 6.11 -20.68
N GLY A 89 -11.74 6.07 -21.48
CA GLY A 89 -11.95 4.99 -22.44
C GLY A 89 -12.48 3.69 -21.84
N PHE A 90 -12.86 3.71 -20.58
CA PHE A 90 -13.48 2.58 -19.90
C PHE A 90 -15.01 2.62 -19.96
N PRO A 91 -15.70 1.46 -19.84
CA PRO A 91 -17.16 1.41 -19.73
C PRO A 91 -17.71 2.29 -18.59
N GLU A 92 -18.90 2.85 -18.81
CA GLU A 92 -19.55 3.81 -17.90
C GLU A 92 -19.64 3.33 -16.45
N ARG A 93 -19.84 2.02 -16.23
CA ARG A 93 -19.93 1.43 -14.87
C ARG A 93 -18.75 1.76 -13.97
N TYR A 94 -17.54 1.97 -14.50
CA TYR A 94 -16.36 2.31 -13.69
C TYR A 94 -16.36 3.76 -13.22
N TYR A 95 -17.07 4.66 -13.91
CA TYR A 95 -17.26 6.05 -13.48
C TYR A 95 -18.41 6.21 -12.47
N GLN A 96 -19.11 5.11 -12.16
CA GLN A 96 -20.20 5.08 -11.16
C GLN A 96 -19.78 4.41 -9.85
N ILE A 97 -18.53 3.94 -9.76
CA ILE A 97 -17.98 3.35 -8.54
C ILE A 97 -18.08 4.35 -7.38
N ARG A 98 -18.38 3.84 -6.18
CA ARG A 98 -18.39 4.59 -4.91
C ARG A 98 -17.49 3.91 -3.91
N TYR A 99 -16.77 4.71 -3.14
CA TYR A 99 -15.99 4.25 -2.00
C TYR A 99 -15.97 5.37 -0.96
N GLU A 100 -16.86 5.30 0.01
CA GLU A 100 -17.07 6.34 1.02
C GLU A 100 -16.50 5.86 2.37
N SER A 101 -15.19 6.05 2.56
CA SER A 101 -14.53 5.72 3.83
C SER A 101 -14.87 6.76 4.91
N PRO A 102 -14.81 6.38 6.21
CA PRO A 102 -14.94 7.35 7.31
C PRO A 102 -13.91 8.48 7.22
N ALA A 103 -14.23 9.61 7.86
CA ALA A 103 -13.31 10.73 7.96
C ALA A 103 -12.00 10.37 8.69
N ALA A 104 -10.87 10.98 8.28
CA ALA A 104 -9.53 10.70 8.80
C ALA A 104 -8.80 11.95 9.35
N PRO A 105 -9.46 12.83 10.13
CA PRO A 105 -8.84 14.08 10.61
C PRO A 105 -7.68 13.81 11.58
N GLU A 106 -7.79 12.78 12.42
CA GLU A 106 -6.73 12.40 13.36
C GLU A 106 -5.48 11.93 12.61
N LEU A 107 -5.65 11.11 11.57
CA LEU A 107 -4.53 10.69 10.72
C LEU A 107 -3.88 11.90 10.03
N ALA A 108 -4.66 12.84 9.52
CA ALA A 108 -4.12 14.05 8.90
C ALA A 108 -3.29 14.89 9.89
N ALA A 109 -3.75 15.04 11.13
CA ALA A 109 -3.00 15.72 12.19
C ALA A 109 -1.69 15.01 12.49
N ARG A 110 -1.73 13.67 12.64
CA ARG A 110 -0.53 12.86 12.92
C ARG A 110 0.50 12.94 11.80
N VAL A 111 0.07 12.89 10.52
CA VAL A 111 1.00 13.05 9.39
C VAL A 111 1.67 14.42 9.43
N LYS A 112 0.92 15.50 9.70
CA LYS A 112 1.48 16.86 9.82
C LYS A 112 2.53 16.95 10.94
N ASP A 113 2.24 16.34 12.09
CA ASP A 113 3.14 16.35 13.25
C ASP A 113 4.46 15.61 13.00
N MET A 114 4.49 14.67 12.06
CA MET A 114 5.67 13.88 11.71
C MET A 114 6.58 14.54 10.67
N MET A 115 6.10 15.58 10.02
CA MET A 115 6.93 16.33 9.08
C MET A 115 7.82 17.34 9.85
N PRO A 116 9.00 17.71 9.29
CA PRO A 116 9.91 18.63 9.95
C PRO A 116 9.25 19.98 10.30
N ALA A 117 9.65 20.56 11.41
CA ALA A 117 9.22 21.89 11.78
C ALA A 117 9.62 22.90 10.68
N GLY A 118 8.63 23.62 10.14
CA GLY A 118 8.82 24.57 9.06
C GLY A 118 8.59 24.00 7.65
N GLU A 119 8.43 22.69 7.51
CA GLU A 119 7.97 22.10 6.25
C GLU A 119 6.47 22.32 6.08
N THR A 120 6.07 22.83 4.94
CA THR A 120 4.66 23.07 4.64
C THR A 120 3.98 21.77 4.22
N VAL A 121 2.99 21.34 4.99
CA VAL A 121 2.06 20.27 4.59
C VAL A 121 0.75 20.94 4.20
N ALA A 122 0.47 20.94 2.90
CA ALA A 122 -0.78 21.49 2.38
C ALA A 122 -1.94 20.50 2.58
N GLN A 123 -3.17 20.97 2.38
CA GLN A 123 -4.37 20.15 2.38
C GLN A 123 -5.32 20.63 1.29
N ARG A 124 -5.96 19.66 0.61
CA ARG A 124 -6.94 19.93 -0.45
C ARG A 124 -8.16 19.03 -0.28
N GLU A 125 -9.32 19.54 -0.70
CA GLU A 125 -10.56 18.75 -0.80
C GLU A 125 -10.51 17.85 -2.06
N ARG A 126 -9.52 16.96 -2.12
CA ARG A 126 -9.35 15.98 -3.19
C ARG A 126 -9.69 14.60 -2.67
N GLY A 127 -10.67 13.95 -3.30
CA GLY A 127 -11.03 12.57 -3.01
C GLY A 127 -9.96 11.57 -3.48
N LEU A 128 -10.19 10.30 -3.21
CA LEU A 128 -9.30 9.21 -3.58
C LEU A 128 -9.29 9.04 -5.10
N ASP A 129 -8.12 8.85 -5.70
CA ASP A 129 -7.96 8.45 -7.10
C ASP A 129 -8.03 6.92 -7.27
N HIS A 130 -8.03 6.45 -8.53
CA HIS A 130 -8.20 5.03 -8.79
C HIS A 130 -7.04 4.17 -8.24
N GLY A 131 -5.84 4.70 -8.15
CA GLY A 131 -4.73 4.01 -7.48
C GLY A 131 -4.99 3.78 -5.99
N ALA A 132 -5.82 4.58 -5.36
CA ALA A 132 -6.24 4.38 -3.98
C ALA A 132 -7.51 3.53 -3.88
N TYR A 133 -8.63 3.94 -4.50
CA TYR A 133 -9.91 3.29 -4.23
C TYR A 133 -10.07 1.93 -4.92
N VAL A 134 -9.47 1.68 -6.09
CA VAL A 134 -9.66 0.40 -6.80
C VAL A 134 -9.17 -0.79 -5.99
N PRO A 135 -7.92 -0.82 -5.48
CA PRO A 135 -7.49 -1.90 -4.61
C PRO A 135 -8.27 -1.95 -3.29
N LEU A 136 -8.67 -0.80 -2.74
CA LEU A 136 -9.42 -0.76 -1.48
C LEU A 136 -10.84 -1.31 -1.61
N LEU A 137 -11.48 -1.19 -2.77
CA LEU A 137 -12.78 -1.86 -3.05
C LEU A 137 -12.72 -3.36 -2.85
N VAL A 138 -11.56 -3.96 -3.10
CA VAL A 138 -11.34 -5.40 -2.98
C VAL A 138 -10.82 -5.76 -1.59
N MET A 139 -9.85 -5.01 -1.08
CA MET A 139 -9.21 -5.29 0.21
C MET A 139 -10.11 -4.95 1.41
N TYR A 140 -10.90 -3.90 1.30
CA TYR A 140 -11.79 -3.39 2.37
C TYR A 140 -13.14 -2.95 1.77
N PRO A 141 -13.94 -3.87 1.22
CA PRO A 141 -15.16 -3.56 0.45
C PRO A 141 -16.25 -2.84 1.26
N GLU A 142 -16.25 -3.00 2.58
CA GLU A 142 -17.19 -2.33 3.46
C GLU A 142 -16.89 -0.83 3.66
N ALA A 143 -15.77 -0.33 3.13
CA ALA A 143 -15.30 1.04 3.25
C ALA A 143 -15.35 1.62 4.69
N ASN A 144 -15.18 0.76 5.70
CA ASN A 144 -15.35 1.09 7.12
C ASN A 144 -14.02 1.36 7.86
N VAL A 145 -12.92 1.55 7.11
CA VAL A 145 -11.62 1.98 7.59
C VAL A 145 -11.37 3.40 7.10
N PRO A 146 -11.00 4.37 7.96
CA PRO A 146 -10.62 5.71 7.54
C PRO A 146 -9.45 5.67 6.56
N VAL A 147 -9.55 6.41 5.45
CA VAL A 147 -8.49 6.49 4.42
C VAL A 147 -8.11 7.94 4.20
N LEU A 148 -6.82 8.22 4.21
CA LEU A 148 -6.26 9.51 3.83
C LEU A 148 -5.26 9.29 2.69
N GLN A 149 -5.39 10.05 1.63
CA GLN A 149 -4.40 10.04 0.55
C GLN A 149 -3.41 11.20 0.72
N MET A 150 -2.14 10.93 0.41
CA MET A 150 -1.04 11.89 0.47
C MET A 150 -0.36 11.95 -0.88
N SER A 151 0.01 13.15 -1.34
CA SER A 151 0.76 13.34 -2.57
C SER A 151 2.23 12.97 -2.43
N MET A 152 2.88 12.69 -3.55
CA MET A 152 4.33 12.71 -3.67
C MET A 152 4.76 14.13 -4.03
N PRO A 153 5.63 14.79 -3.23
CA PRO A 153 6.08 16.17 -3.53
C PRO A 153 7.03 16.20 -4.74
N ASP A 154 7.73 15.12 -4.99
CA ASP A 154 8.56 14.84 -6.14
C ASP A 154 8.67 13.33 -6.36
N LEU A 155 9.55 12.89 -7.29
CA LEU A 155 9.78 11.48 -7.60
C LEU A 155 11.23 11.05 -7.31
N ALA A 156 11.92 11.74 -6.39
CA ALA A 156 13.25 11.38 -5.94
C ALA A 156 13.17 10.21 -4.95
N PRO A 157 13.79 9.06 -5.25
CA PRO A 157 13.73 7.88 -4.41
C PRO A 157 14.11 8.12 -2.96
N GLU A 158 15.24 8.80 -2.73
CA GLU A 158 15.77 9.06 -1.41
C GLU A 158 14.86 9.99 -0.60
N HIS A 159 14.24 10.98 -1.24
CA HIS A 159 13.31 11.89 -0.57
C HIS A 159 12.02 11.17 -0.16
N LEU A 160 11.43 10.38 -1.06
CA LEU A 160 10.24 9.59 -0.76
C LEU A 160 10.52 8.53 0.33
N PHE A 161 11.70 7.92 0.30
CA PHE A 161 12.14 7.01 1.34
C PHE A 161 12.26 7.71 2.71
N GLU A 162 12.82 8.91 2.75
CA GLU A 162 12.92 9.69 3.99
C GLU A 162 11.53 10.08 4.52
N ILE A 163 10.58 10.44 3.65
CA ILE A 163 9.18 10.66 4.03
C ILE A 163 8.62 9.38 4.67
N GLY A 164 8.82 8.22 4.04
CA GLY A 164 8.42 6.94 4.60
C GLY A 164 8.99 6.68 5.99
N ARG A 165 10.28 6.96 6.17
CA ARG A 165 10.99 6.80 7.45
C ARG A 165 10.38 7.65 8.57
N ARG A 166 9.98 8.88 8.26
CA ARG A 166 9.30 9.77 9.21
C ARG A 166 7.91 9.27 9.58
N LEU A 167 7.21 8.65 8.62
CA LEU A 167 5.87 8.11 8.82
C LEU A 167 5.86 6.73 9.52
N ALA A 168 7.01 6.06 9.63
CA ALA A 168 7.12 4.71 10.19
C ALA A 168 6.47 4.53 11.58
N PRO A 169 6.49 5.53 12.52
CA PRO A 169 5.82 5.41 13.82
C PRO A 169 4.29 5.24 13.74
N LEU A 170 3.62 5.68 12.66
CA LEU A 170 2.19 5.46 12.45
C LEU A 170 1.83 3.97 12.48
N ARG A 171 2.75 3.11 12.09
CA ARG A 171 2.56 1.66 12.07
C ARG A 171 2.37 1.09 13.49
N ASP A 172 3.03 1.67 14.50
CA ASP A 172 2.85 1.30 15.91
C ASP A 172 1.48 1.77 16.44
N GLU A 173 0.89 2.78 15.81
CA GLU A 173 -0.45 3.27 16.10
C GLU A 173 -1.55 2.43 15.43
N GLY A 174 -1.18 1.44 14.62
CA GLY A 174 -2.10 0.57 13.87
C GLY A 174 -2.54 1.15 12.53
N ILE A 175 -1.79 2.10 11.99
CA ILE A 175 -2.06 2.74 10.69
C ILE A 175 -1.24 2.02 9.61
N MET A 176 -1.92 1.59 8.54
CA MET A 176 -1.26 1.00 7.38
C MET A 176 -0.75 2.10 6.45
N ILE A 177 0.53 2.02 6.08
CA ILE A 177 1.11 2.86 5.03
C ILE A 177 1.08 2.05 3.74
N MET A 178 0.39 2.56 2.72
CA MET A 178 0.18 1.90 1.43
C MET A 178 0.80 2.72 0.31
N GLY A 179 1.91 2.24 -0.26
CA GLY A 179 2.41 2.71 -1.55
C GLY A 179 1.64 2.01 -2.67
N SER A 180 0.94 2.76 -3.49
CA SER A 180 0.12 2.25 -4.58
C SER A 180 0.66 2.70 -5.92
N GLY A 181 1.15 1.74 -6.70
CA GLY A 181 1.77 1.97 -8.00
C GLY A 181 1.65 0.76 -8.92
N PHE A 182 2.71 0.47 -9.64
CA PHE A 182 2.83 -0.75 -10.44
C PHE A 182 4.32 -1.06 -10.64
N LEU A 183 4.72 -2.33 -10.47
CA LEU A 183 6.15 -2.64 -10.52
C LEU A 183 6.78 -2.39 -11.90
N THR A 184 6.02 -2.57 -12.99
CA THR A 184 6.34 -2.06 -14.32
C THR A 184 5.13 -1.35 -14.92
N HIS A 185 5.33 -0.23 -15.63
CA HIS A 185 4.22 0.59 -16.16
C HIS A 185 4.51 1.12 -17.57
N GLY A 186 5.00 0.24 -18.44
CA GLY A 186 5.33 0.56 -19.83
C GLY A 186 4.14 0.55 -20.78
N LEU A 187 3.05 1.27 -20.47
CA LEU A 187 1.80 1.27 -21.24
C LEU A 187 1.97 1.43 -22.76
N PRO A 188 2.87 2.30 -23.29
CA PRO A 188 3.06 2.43 -24.71
C PRO A 188 3.59 1.15 -25.41
N PHE A 189 4.08 0.18 -24.67
CA PHE A 189 4.80 -1.00 -25.19
C PHE A 189 4.08 -2.33 -24.93
N ILE A 190 2.79 -2.30 -24.49
CA ILE A 190 2.01 -3.49 -24.19
C ILE A 190 0.80 -3.70 -25.10
N HIS A 191 0.74 -3.02 -26.26
CA HIS A 191 -0.41 -3.13 -27.17
C HIS A 191 -0.77 -4.56 -27.55
N GLU A 192 0.22 -5.43 -27.69
CA GLU A 192 0.02 -6.83 -28.04
C GLU A 192 -0.53 -7.70 -26.88
N TYR A 193 -0.65 -7.14 -25.66
CA TYR A 193 -1.20 -7.79 -24.47
C TYR A 193 -2.59 -7.30 -24.11
N TRP A 194 -3.12 -6.29 -24.79
CA TRP A 194 -4.43 -5.71 -24.46
C TRP A 194 -5.61 -6.63 -24.75
N ASP A 195 -5.42 -7.66 -25.55
CA ASP A 195 -6.40 -8.71 -25.81
C ASP A 195 -6.38 -9.85 -24.78
N GLY A 196 -5.58 -9.71 -23.71
CA GLY A 196 -5.45 -10.70 -22.65
C GLY A 196 -4.44 -11.83 -22.99
N ARG A 197 -3.55 -11.62 -23.96
CA ARG A 197 -2.46 -12.56 -24.24
C ARG A 197 -1.68 -12.89 -22.95
N PRO A 198 -1.42 -14.17 -22.66
CA PRO A 198 -0.64 -14.56 -21.49
C PRO A 198 0.85 -14.17 -21.65
N GLY A 199 1.52 -13.94 -20.50
CA GLY A 199 2.93 -13.58 -20.43
C GLY A 199 3.16 -12.09 -20.35
N ALA A 200 4.41 -11.68 -20.59
CA ALA A 200 4.85 -10.29 -20.52
C ALA A 200 6.03 -10.07 -21.49
N PRO A 201 6.26 -8.81 -21.93
CA PRO A 201 7.43 -8.48 -22.71
C PRO A 201 8.71 -8.63 -21.88
N GLU A 202 9.83 -8.93 -22.55
CA GLU A 202 11.12 -9.20 -21.92
C GLU A 202 11.54 -8.10 -20.93
N TRP A 203 11.41 -6.83 -21.31
CA TRP A 203 11.75 -5.71 -20.43
C TRP A 203 10.94 -5.68 -19.12
N SER A 204 9.69 -6.17 -19.13
CA SER A 204 8.86 -6.25 -17.93
C SER A 204 9.29 -7.41 -17.03
N VAL A 205 9.64 -8.54 -17.64
CA VAL A 205 10.15 -9.73 -16.93
C VAL A 205 11.52 -9.41 -16.30
N GLU A 206 12.43 -8.84 -17.05
CA GLU A 206 13.77 -8.50 -16.57
C GLU A 206 13.73 -7.49 -15.42
N PHE A 207 12.90 -6.45 -15.54
CA PHE A 207 12.73 -5.47 -14.46
C PHE A 207 12.13 -6.09 -13.21
N ASP A 208 11.10 -6.94 -13.34
CA ASP A 208 10.45 -7.62 -12.23
C ASP A 208 11.42 -8.54 -11.47
N LEU A 209 12.21 -9.34 -12.20
CA LEU A 209 13.20 -10.23 -11.61
C LEU A 209 14.31 -9.45 -10.92
N TRP A 210 14.81 -8.39 -11.54
CA TRP A 210 15.80 -7.50 -10.95
C TRP A 210 15.27 -6.87 -9.66
N ALA A 211 14.07 -6.32 -9.69
CA ALA A 211 13.47 -5.69 -8.51
C ALA A 211 13.28 -6.69 -7.36
N ALA A 212 12.81 -7.90 -7.67
CA ALA A 212 12.66 -8.97 -6.69
C ALA A 212 14.00 -9.38 -6.06
N GLU A 213 15.06 -9.50 -6.88
CA GLU A 213 16.42 -9.82 -6.41
C GLU A 213 16.98 -8.71 -5.52
N VAL A 214 16.89 -7.45 -5.96
CA VAL A 214 17.43 -6.28 -5.24
C VAL A 214 16.70 -6.08 -3.91
N LEU A 215 15.38 -6.19 -3.91
CA LEU A 215 14.54 -6.17 -2.71
C LEU A 215 14.89 -7.35 -1.78
N GLY A 216 15.06 -8.55 -2.35
CA GLY A 216 15.36 -9.76 -1.59
C GLY A 216 16.72 -9.74 -0.88
N ARG A 217 17.70 -9.00 -1.40
CA ARG A 217 19.01 -8.82 -0.76
C ARG A 217 19.16 -7.50 -0.03
N GLY A 218 18.11 -6.65 -0.01
CA GLY A 218 18.11 -5.38 0.72
C GLY A 218 19.05 -4.32 0.16
N ASP A 219 19.33 -4.33 -1.14
CA ASP A 219 20.23 -3.38 -1.81
C ASP A 219 19.47 -2.07 -2.13
N ILE A 220 19.28 -1.24 -1.09
CA ILE A 220 18.55 0.02 -1.19
C ILE A 220 19.25 1.00 -2.15
N ASP A 221 20.56 1.01 -2.20
CA ASP A 221 21.31 1.89 -3.11
C ASP A 221 21.06 1.51 -4.58
N ALA A 222 20.91 0.22 -4.88
CA ALA A 222 20.52 -0.21 -6.22
C ALA A 222 19.09 0.23 -6.57
N LEU A 223 18.17 0.19 -5.62
CA LEU A 223 16.80 0.68 -5.82
C LEU A 223 16.78 2.19 -6.04
N PHE A 224 17.56 2.97 -5.30
CA PHE A 224 17.64 4.42 -5.52
C PHE A 224 18.19 4.76 -6.92
N ASP A 225 19.13 3.98 -7.41
CA ASP A 225 19.74 4.15 -8.74
C ASP A 225 19.07 3.28 -9.84
N PHE A 226 17.79 2.91 -9.67
CA PHE A 226 17.08 2.00 -10.57
C PHE A 226 17.06 2.46 -12.03
N ARG A 227 17.05 3.79 -12.27
CA ARG A 227 17.08 4.35 -13.63
C ARG A 227 18.32 3.96 -14.43
N ASN A 228 19.46 3.76 -13.76
CA ASN A 228 20.72 3.38 -14.38
C ASN A 228 21.02 1.89 -14.25
N ARG A 229 20.50 1.23 -13.22
CA ARG A 229 20.88 -0.15 -12.86
C ARG A 229 19.86 -1.21 -13.24
N ALA A 230 18.57 -0.83 -13.33
CA ALA A 230 17.53 -1.80 -13.67
C ALA A 230 17.55 -2.14 -15.16
N PRO A 231 17.51 -3.43 -15.52
CA PRO A 231 17.27 -3.83 -16.91
C PRO A 231 15.84 -3.43 -17.32
N GLY A 232 15.59 -3.40 -18.64
CA GLY A 232 14.27 -3.03 -19.15
C GLY A 232 13.95 -1.54 -19.13
N MET A 233 14.79 -0.69 -18.50
CA MET A 233 14.65 0.76 -18.60
C MET A 233 15.06 1.27 -20.00
N PRO A 234 14.37 2.32 -20.56
CA PRO A 234 13.25 3.05 -19.96
C PRO A 234 11.85 2.43 -20.24
N TYR A 235 11.79 1.24 -20.88
CA TYR A 235 10.51 0.64 -21.27
C TYR A 235 9.63 0.28 -20.08
N ALA A 236 10.25 -0.22 -19.00
CA ALA A 236 9.52 -0.57 -17.77
C ALA A 236 8.85 0.66 -17.14
N HIS A 237 9.52 1.80 -17.19
CA HIS A 237 9.04 3.07 -16.65
C HIS A 237 9.42 4.23 -17.59
N PRO A 238 8.63 4.51 -18.65
CA PRO A 238 8.81 5.73 -19.45
C PRO A 238 8.71 7.00 -18.61
N THR A 239 7.86 6.93 -17.60
CA THR A 239 7.73 7.87 -16.47
C THR A 239 7.70 7.06 -15.18
N VAL A 240 8.27 7.57 -14.09
CA VAL A 240 8.64 6.73 -12.93
C VAL A 240 7.66 6.80 -11.76
N GLU A 241 6.56 7.51 -11.91
CA GLU A 241 5.58 7.75 -10.84
C GLU A 241 4.97 6.46 -10.30
N HIS A 242 4.83 5.40 -11.11
CA HIS A 242 4.27 4.13 -10.65
C HIS A 242 5.25 3.28 -9.84
N PHE A 243 6.55 3.52 -9.98
CA PHE A 243 7.55 2.88 -9.12
C PHE A 243 7.79 3.67 -7.82
N ALA A 244 7.62 4.98 -7.86
CA ALA A 244 7.95 5.90 -6.78
C ALA A 244 7.28 5.61 -5.43
N PRO A 245 5.98 5.21 -5.33
CA PRO A 245 5.34 4.89 -4.05
C PRO A 245 6.01 3.75 -3.26
N LEU A 246 6.77 2.89 -3.94
CA LEU A 246 7.58 1.82 -3.34
C LEU A 246 8.54 2.38 -2.29
N PHE A 247 9.16 3.53 -2.56
CA PHE A 247 10.16 4.13 -1.66
C PHE A 247 9.54 4.60 -0.35
N VAL A 248 8.30 5.10 -0.37
CA VAL A 248 7.59 5.44 0.88
C VAL A 248 7.31 4.19 1.71
N ALA A 249 6.87 3.11 1.09
CA ALA A 249 6.62 1.84 1.79
C ALA A 249 7.91 1.26 2.38
N LEU A 250 9.01 1.25 1.62
CA LEU A 250 10.32 0.77 2.08
C LEU A 250 10.88 1.64 3.20
N GLY A 251 10.79 2.97 3.08
CA GLY A 251 11.24 3.89 4.12
C GLY A 251 10.49 3.70 5.44
N ALA A 252 9.23 3.28 5.37
CA ALA A 252 8.42 2.98 6.54
C ALA A 252 8.75 1.63 7.20
N ALA A 253 9.60 0.79 6.61
CA ALA A 253 10.04 -0.47 7.19
C ALA A 253 10.80 -0.28 8.50
N THR A 254 10.76 -1.27 9.38
CA THR A 254 11.60 -1.32 10.60
C THR A 254 13.08 -1.50 10.25
N ASP A 255 13.31 -2.38 9.28
CA ASP A 255 14.59 -2.62 8.64
C ASP A 255 14.36 -2.68 7.13
N PRO A 256 14.67 -1.58 6.41
CA PRO A 256 14.50 -1.53 4.97
C PRO A 256 15.39 -2.51 4.18
N SER A 257 16.45 -3.01 4.81
CA SER A 257 17.35 -4.01 4.21
C SER A 257 16.86 -5.46 4.40
N ALA A 258 15.85 -5.67 5.24
CA ALA A 258 15.26 -6.99 5.39
C ALA A 258 14.42 -7.36 4.14
N PRO A 259 14.50 -8.62 3.67
CA PRO A 259 13.69 -9.07 2.55
C PRO A 259 12.20 -8.83 2.79
N PRO A 260 11.47 -8.25 1.84
CA PRO A 260 10.02 -8.10 1.96
C PRO A 260 9.32 -9.47 1.82
N ALA A 261 8.10 -9.54 2.32
CA ALA A 261 7.24 -10.68 2.02
C ALA A 261 6.47 -10.39 0.73
N PHE A 262 6.87 -11.01 -0.37
CA PHE A 262 6.13 -10.95 -1.63
C PHE A 262 4.81 -11.70 -1.46
N THR A 263 3.71 -11.05 -1.84
CA THR A 263 2.36 -11.55 -1.60
C THR A 263 1.62 -11.83 -2.90
N ILE A 264 1.80 -10.98 -3.89
CA ILE A 264 1.21 -11.13 -5.22
C ILE A 264 2.34 -11.03 -6.23
N GLU A 265 2.34 -11.95 -7.19
CA GLU A 265 3.32 -12.00 -8.27
C GLU A 265 2.62 -12.22 -9.63
N GLY A 266 3.38 -12.17 -10.70
CA GLY A 266 2.87 -12.37 -12.06
C GLY A 266 2.58 -11.08 -12.80
N TYR A 267 1.84 -11.22 -13.91
CA TYR A 267 1.66 -10.15 -14.89
C TYR A 267 0.19 -9.93 -15.19
N TRP A 268 -0.16 -8.68 -15.42
CA TRP A 268 -1.46 -8.26 -15.91
C TRP A 268 -1.27 -7.37 -17.15
N LEU A 269 -1.82 -7.79 -18.28
CA LEU A 269 -1.60 -7.14 -19.58
C LEU A 269 -0.10 -6.90 -19.89
N GLY A 270 0.76 -7.86 -19.54
CA GLY A 270 2.21 -7.75 -19.76
C GLY A 270 2.97 -6.92 -18.72
N LEU A 271 2.31 -6.30 -17.76
CA LEU A 271 2.90 -5.51 -16.69
C LEU A 271 3.03 -6.32 -15.40
N ALA A 272 4.15 -6.17 -14.69
CA ALA A 272 4.41 -6.89 -13.45
C ALA A 272 3.56 -6.32 -12.30
N LYS A 273 2.64 -7.15 -11.75
CA LYS A 273 1.75 -6.78 -10.63
C LYS A 273 2.33 -7.11 -9.26
N ARG A 274 3.64 -7.37 -9.17
CA ARG A 274 4.30 -7.76 -7.92
C ARG A 274 3.98 -6.78 -6.80
N SER A 275 3.47 -7.34 -5.70
CA SER A 275 3.08 -6.61 -4.51
C SER A 275 3.68 -7.28 -3.28
N PHE A 276 3.98 -6.50 -2.24
CA PHE A 276 4.68 -7.01 -1.07
C PHE A 276 4.41 -6.17 0.18
N GLN A 277 4.76 -6.74 1.33
CA GLN A 277 4.76 -6.05 2.61
C GLN A 277 6.14 -6.05 3.25
N VAL A 278 6.43 -4.97 3.97
CA VAL A 278 7.62 -4.80 4.81
C VAL A 278 7.22 -4.65 6.29
N ARG A 279 8.07 -5.15 7.19
CA ARG A 279 7.86 -5.12 8.65
C ARG A 279 8.66 -4.05 9.33
#